data_d9403d2caaf0f3a0c7907aa381d1a75b
#
_entry.id   d9403d2caaf0f3a0c7907aa381d1a75b
#
_cell.length_a   1.000
_cell.length_b   1.000
_cell.length_c   1.000
_cell.angle_alpha   90.00
_cell.angle_beta   90.00
_cell.angle_gamma   90.00
#
_symmetry.space_group_name_H-M   'P 1'
#
loop_
_entity.id
_entity.type
_entity.pdbx_description
1 polymer ?
#
loop_
_entity_poly.entity_id
_entity_poly.type
_entity_poly.pdbx_seq_one_letter_code
_entity_poly.pdbx_strand_id
1 'polypeptide(L)'
;MLVIDKNNNIFLTRGDTLTLKCTPKVKGTDPPEDYEPQEGDTFRFAISKGYEGEVAYQLMCEAPIETETWITTIAAIVTKKLGYETYNYDCEVTHADGVVDTYISGKITITGESK
;
A
#
# COMPACT_ATOMS: atom_id res chain seq x y z
N MET A 1 6.90 -12.46 -8.86
CA MET A 1 6.70 -13.05 -7.52
C MET A 1 6.57 -11.94 -6.48
N LEU A 2 5.66 -12.10 -5.56
CA LEU A 2 5.42 -11.17 -4.46
C LEU A 2 5.90 -11.83 -3.16
N VAL A 3 6.76 -11.12 -2.42
CA VAL A 3 7.21 -11.56 -1.09
C VAL A 3 7.02 -10.40 -0.12
N ILE A 4 6.44 -10.67 1.05
CA ILE A 4 6.28 -9.69 2.12
C ILE A 4 7.02 -10.23 3.33
N ASP A 5 7.99 -9.47 3.84
CA ASP A 5 8.74 -9.88 5.03
C ASP A 5 8.04 -9.43 6.32
N LYS A 6 8.59 -9.85 7.46
CA LYS A 6 8.02 -9.55 8.78
C LYS A 6 8.04 -8.06 9.15
N ASN A 7 8.80 -7.25 8.44
CA ASN A 7 8.87 -5.79 8.65
C ASN A 7 8.00 -5.03 7.64
N ASN A 8 7.10 -5.72 6.95
CA ASN A 8 6.21 -5.17 5.92
C ASN A 8 6.96 -4.62 4.69
N ASN A 9 8.18 -5.11 4.44
CA ASN A 9 8.87 -4.80 3.19
C ASN A 9 8.36 -5.74 2.09
N ILE A 10 8.04 -5.16 0.96
CA ILE A 10 7.48 -5.88 -0.19
C ILE A 10 8.56 -5.99 -1.27
N PHE A 11 8.68 -7.18 -1.86
CA PHE A 11 9.55 -7.44 -3.00
C PHE A 11 8.68 -7.96 -4.13
N LEU A 12 8.64 -7.23 -5.23
CA LEU A 12 7.76 -7.54 -6.35
C LEU A 12 8.58 -7.60 -7.63
N THR A 13 8.41 -8.67 -8.41
CA THR A 13 8.99 -8.75 -9.75
C THR A 13 8.28 -7.76 -10.67
N ARG A 14 9.05 -6.93 -11.38
CA ARG A 14 8.52 -5.95 -12.31
C ARG A 14 7.64 -6.63 -13.36
N GLY A 15 6.47 -6.06 -13.59
CA GLY A 15 5.53 -6.61 -14.56
C GLY A 15 4.57 -7.65 -14.01
N ASP A 16 4.70 -8.00 -12.72
CA ASP A 16 3.74 -8.88 -12.06
C ASP A 16 2.56 -8.05 -11.53
N THR A 17 1.38 -8.67 -11.48
CA THR A 17 0.23 -8.08 -10.81
C THR A 17 0.48 -8.06 -9.30
N LEU A 18 0.29 -6.90 -8.68
CA LEU A 18 0.38 -6.76 -7.23
C LEU A 18 -1.00 -6.97 -6.63
N THR A 19 -1.13 -7.96 -5.75
CA THR A 19 -2.35 -8.20 -4.97
C THR A 19 -1.97 -8.31 -3.51
N LEU A 20 -2.53 -7.44 -2.67
CA LEU A 20 -2.21 -7.38 -1.24
C LEU A 20 -3.47 -7.37 -0.41
N LYS A 21 -3.39 -7.98 0.78
CA LYS A 21 -4.40 -7.83 1.81
C LYS A 21 -3.90 -6.81 2.83
N CYS A 22 -4.64 -5.73 3.01
CA CYS A 22 -4.24 -4.58 3.84
C CYS A 22 -5.31 -4.32 4.90
N THR A 23 -5.40 -5.19 5.91
CA THR A 23 -6.42 -5.08 6.97
C THR A 23 -5.98 -4.07 8.02
N PRO A 24 -6.76 -2.98 8.25
CA PRO A 24 -6.43 -2.04 9.31
C PRO A 24 -6.76 -2.62 10.68
N LYS A 25 -5.95 -2.29 11.68
CA LYS A 25 -6.13 -2.74 13.06
C LYS A 25 -6.37 -1.54 13.96
N VAL A 26 -7.16 -1.74 15.02
CA VAL A 26 -7.36 -0.73 16.04
C VAL A 26 -6.12 -0.64 16.92
N LYS A 27 -5.59 0.57 17.09
CA LYS A 27 -4.42 0.81 17.94
C LYS A 27 -4.80 0.69 19.41
N GLY A 28 -3.86 0.16 20.21
CA GLY A 28 -4.04 0.09 21.67
C GLY A 28 -4.82 -1.11 22.16
N THR A 29 -5.24 -2.01 21.29
CA THR A 29 -5.88 -3.28 21.69
C THR A 29 -4.85 -4.41 21.70
N ASP A 30 -5.01 -5.38 22.61
CA ASP A 30 -4.12 -6.54 22.73
C ASP A 30 -4.96 -7.81 22.98
N PRO A 31 -5.10 -8.73 21.99
CA PRO A 31 -4.55 -8.62 20.64
C PRO A 31 -5.20 -7.51 19.82
N PRO A 32 -4.53 -7.01 18.77
CA PRO A 32 -5.13 -5.97 17.94
C PRO A 32 -6.42 -6.44 17.26
N GLU A 33 -7.44 -5.61 17.35
CA GLU A 33 -8.74 -5.88 16.73
C GLU A 33 -8.80 -5.27 15.33
N ASP A 34 -9.58 -5.89 14.43
CA ASP A 34 -9.83 -5.35 13.12
C ASP A 34 -10.64 -4.06 13.24
N TYR A 35 -10.25 -3.07 12.46
CA TYR A 35 -10.99 -1.82 12.39
C TYR A 35 -12.30 -2.03 11.61
N GLU A 36 -13.42 -1.56 12.15
CA GLU A 36 -14.69 -1.57 11.44
C GLU A 36 -14.86 -0.27 10.64
N PRO A 37 -15.02 -0.36 9.31
CA PRO A 37 -15.23 0.83 8.50
C PRO A 37 -16.44 1.61 8.94
N GLN A 38 -16.31 2.95 9.03
CA GLN A 38 -17.38 3.86 9.34
C GLN A 38 -17.92 4.47 8.05
N GLU A 39 -19.15 4.97 8.10
CA GLU A 39 -19.74 5.61 6.93
C GLU A 39 -18.87 6.79 6.48
N GLY A 40 -18.57 6.82 5.17
CA GLY A 40 -17.72 7.85 4.58
C GLY A 40 -16.24 7.55 4.59
N ASP A 41 -15.81 6.43 5.18
CA ASP A 41 -14.41 6.02 5.13
C ASP A 41 -14.03 5.52 3.74
N THR A 42 -12.88 5.96 3.25
CA THR A 42 -12.28 5.43 2.02
C THR A 42 -10.86 4.96 2.30
N PHE A 43 -10.46 3.86 1.68
CA PHE A 43 -9.19 3.20 1.91
C PHE A 43 -8.37 3.18 0.62
N ARG A 44 -7.07 3.48 0.72
CA ARG A 44 -6.19 3.60 -0.44
C ARG A 44 -4.83 2.98 -0.15
N PHE A 45 -4.29 2.27 -1.16
CA PHE A 45 -2.90 1.84 -1.20
C PHE A 45 -2.16 2.74 -2.20
N ALA A 46 -0.98 3.22 -1.84
CA ALA A 46 -0.19 4.09 -2.71
C ALA A 46 1.29 3.73 -2.68
N ILE A 47 1.94 3.86 -3.83
CA ILE A 47 3.39 3.72 -3.99
C ILE A 47 3.93 5.09 -4.39
N SER A 48 4.99 5.54 -3.70
CA SER A 48 5.54 6.87 -3.91
C SER A 48 7.07 6.88 -3.76
N LYS A 49 7.69 7.95 -4.30
CA LYS A 49 9.09 8.30 -4.05
C LYS A 49 9.13 9.50 -3.12
N GLY A 50 10.08 9.48 -2.16
CA GLY A 50 10.19 10.54 -1.18
C GLY A 50 9.01 10.54 -0.22
N TYR A 51 8.93 11.57 0.60
CA TYR A 51 7.87 11.72 1.59
C TYR A 51 7.02 12.94 1.27
N GLU A 52 5.74 12.84 1.56
CA GLU A 52 4.79 13.92 1.35
C GLU A 52 5.28 15.20 2.04
N GLY A 53 5.20 16.32 1.31
CA GLY A 53 5.74 17.59 1.78
C GLY A 53 7.16 17.89 1.35
N GLU A 54 7.90 16.91 0.84
CA GLU A 54 9.23 17.11 0.28
C GLU A 54 9.15 17.53 -1.19
N VAL A 55 10.13 18.31 -1.66
CA VAL A 55 10.20 18.75 -3.06
C VAL A 55 10.33 17.57 -4.01
N ALA A 56 11.01 16.50 -3.58
CA ALA A 56 11.24 15.31 -4.39
C ALA A 56 10.09 14.29 -4.33
N TYR A 57 9.02 14.58 -3.60
CA TYR A 57 7.88 13.65 -3.50
C TYR A 57 7.22 13.43 -4.86
N GLN A 58 6.98 12.18 -5.20
CA GLN A 58 6.28 11.80 -6.42
C GLN A 58 5.40 10.57 -6.15
N LEU A 59 4.10 10.73 -6.38
CA LEU A 59 3.17 9.60 -6.35
C LEU A 59 3.37 8.78 -7.63
N MET A 60 3.68 7.49 -7.48
CA MET A 60 3.92 6.60 -8.63
C MET A 60 2.64 5.94 -9.10
N CYS A 61 1.86 5.40 -8.17
CA CYS A 61 0.56 4.79 -8.47
C CYS A 61 -0.24 4.61 -7.19
N GLU A 62 -1.55 4.41 -7.34
CA GLU A 62 -2.43 4.16 -6.21
C GLU A 62 -3.60 3.27 -6.65
N ALA A 63 -4.24 2.62 -5.68
CA ALA A 63 -5.40 1.78 -5.92
C ALA A 63 -6.31 1.78 -4.69
N PRO A 64 -7.64 1.64 -4.89
CA PRO A 64 -8.54 1.51 -3.76
C PRO A 64 -8.36 0.15 -3.08
N ILE A 65 -8.66 0.10 -1.78
CA ILE A 65 -8.69 -1.13 -1.01
C ILE A 65 -10.15 -1.50 -0.78
N GLU A 66 -10.53 -2.73 -1.14
CA GLU A 66 -11.88 -3.23 -0.97
C GLU A 66 -12.18 -3.48 0.51
N THR A 67 -13.26 -2.92 1.03
CA THR A 67 -13.55 -2.99 2.47
C THR A 67 -14.02 -4.36 2.95
N GLU A 68 -14.61 -5.18 2.10
CA GLU A 68 -15.07 -6.50 2.49
C GLU A 68 -13.94 -7.51 2.59
N THR A 69 -12.97 -7.43 1.67
CA THR A 69 -11.87 -8.39 1.57
C THR A 69 -10.55 -7.80 2.03
N TRP A 70 -10.45 -6.48 2.14
CA TRP A 70 -9.22 -5.72 2.41
C TRP A 70 -8.14 -5.95 1.34
N ILE A 71 -8.56 -6.28 0.13
CA ILE A 71 -7.64 -6.54 -0.98
C ILE A 71 -7.53 -5.32 -1.88
N THR A 72 -6.30 -5.01 -2.26
CA THR A 72 -5.97 -4.05 -3.31
C THR A 72 -5.22 -4.76 -4.42
N THR A 73 -5.43 -4.32 -5.66
CA THR A 73 -4.78 -4.90 -6.83
C THR A 73 -4.25 -3.79 -7.73
N ILE A 74 -2.98 -3.92 -8.12
CA ILE A 74 -2.38 -3.05 -9.14
C ILE A 74 -2.01 -3.92 -10.33
N ALA A 75 -2.53 -3.56 -11.50
CA ALA A 75 -2.37 -4.34 -12.72
C ALA A 75 -0.90 -4.43 -13.15
N ALA A 76 -0.54 -5.51 -13.81
CA ALA A 76 0.81 -5.75 -14.32
C ALA A 76 1.30 -4.63 -15.23
N ILE A 77 0.42 -4.05 -16.05
CA ILE A 77 0.79 -2.94 -16.93
C ILE A 77 1.25 -1.70 -16.16
N VAL A 78 0.75 -1.51 -14.95
CA VAL A 78 1.16 -0.40 -14.08
C VAL A 78 2.49 -0.70 -13.40
N THR A 79 2.66 -1.92 -12.84
CA THR A 79 3.91 -2.30 -12.18
C THR A 79 5.07 -2.35 -13.19
N LYS A 80 4.79 -2.66 -14.45
CA LYS A 80 5.79 -2.68 -15.52
C LYS A 80 6.40 -1.30 -15.79
N LYS A 81 5.72 -0.24 -15.40
CA LYS A 81 6.22 1.14 -15.55
C LYS A 81 7.13 1.59 -14.41
N LEU A 82 7.21 0.80 -13.33
CA LEU A 82 8.08 1.12 -12.20
C LEU A 82 9.51 0.71 -12.52
N GLY A 83 10.49 1.51 -12.06
CA GLY A 83 11.90 1.18 -12.21
C GLY A 83 12.37 0.14 -11.19
N TYR A 84 13.55 -0.42 -11.44
CA TYR A 84 14.19 -1.36 -10.50
C TYR A 84 14.80 -0.60 -9.34
N GLU A 85 13.97 -0.19 -8.40
CA GLU A 85 14.39 0.58 -7.24
C GLU A 85 13.45 0.32 -6.07
N THR A 86 13.78 0.90 -4.92
CA THR A 86 12.94 0.81 -3.74
C THR A 86 12.10 2.08 -3.60
N TYR A 87 10.81 1.88 -3.45
CA TYR A 87 9.83 2.95 -3.25
C TYR A 87 9.25 2.87 -1.84
N ASN A 88 8.54 3.90 -1.44
CA ASN A 88 7.70 3.86 -0.24
C ASN A 88 6.30 3.39 -0.63
N TYR A 89 5.61 2.71 0.30
CA TYR A 89 4.19 2.44 0.13
C TYR A 89 3.46 2.74 1.43
N ASP A 90 2.19 3.04 1.33
CA ASP A 90 1.33 3.18 2.49
C ASP A 90 -0.09 2.73 2.19
N CYS A 91 -0.80 2.37 3.27
CA CYS A 91 -2.23 2.11 3.26
C CYS A 91 -2.84 3.13 4.21
N GLU A 92 -3.80 3.89 3.72
CA GLU A 92 -4.43 4.94 4.52
C GLU A 92 -5.94 4.90 4.42
N VAL A 93 -6.59 5.39 5.46
CA VAL A 93 -8.02 5.64 5.48
C VAL A 93 -8.26 7.14 5.52
N THR A 94 -9.19 7.62 4.70
CA THR A 94 -9.70 9.00 4.77
C THR A 94 -11.11 8.93 5.32
N HIS A 95 -11.33 9.56 6.47
CA HIS A 95 -12.61 9.59 7.15
C HIS A 95 -13.55 10.63 6.53
N ALA A 96 -14.83 10.53 6.84
CA ALA A 96 -15.86 11.42 6.29
C ALA A 96 -15.58 12.90 6.55
N ASP A 97 -14.89 13.24 7.66
CA ASP A 97 -14.52 14.60 8.02
C ASP A 97 -13.23 15.08 7.35
N GLY A 98 -12.62 14.24 6.49
CA GLY A 98 -11.40 14.57 5.79
C GLY A 98 -10.11 14.21 6.53
N VAL A 99 -10.20 13.68 7.75
CA VAL A 99 -9.02 13.24 8.50
C VAL A 99 -8.43 11.99 7.83
N VAL A 100 -7.11 12.00 7.62
CA VAL A 100 -6.38 10.91 6.98
C VAL A 100 -5.52 10.22 8.02
N ASP A 101 -5.65 8.88 8.12
CA ASP A 101 -4.81 8.06 8.98
C ASP A 101 -4.07 7.00 8.17
N THR A 102 -2.75 6.97 8.28
CA THR A 102 -1.92 5.92 7.69
C THR A 102 -1.82 4.78 8.69
N TYR A 103 -2.27 3.59 8.31
CA TYR A 103 -2.26 2.44 9.22
C TYR A 103 -1.22 1.38 8.88
N ILE A 104 -0.70 1.37 7.65
CA ILE A 104 0.42 0.52 7.25
C ILE A 104 1.34 1.35 6.39
N SER A 105 2.65 1.25 6.63
CA SER A 105 3.66 1.85 5.78
C SER A 105 4.89 0.95 5.71
N GLY A 106 5.66 1.07 4.63
CA GLY A 106 6.86 0.27 4.46
C GLY A 106 7.56 0.61 3.16
N LYS A 107 8.43 -0.30 2.74
CA LYS A 107 9.17 -0.17 1.49
C LYS A 107 8.74 -1.25 0.51
N ILE A 108 8.71 -0.90 -0.77
CA ILE A 108 8.49 -1.86 -1.85
C ILE A 108 9.66 -1.78 -2.81
N THR A 109 10.30 -2.93 -3.03
CA THR A 109 11.43 -3.03 -3.94
C THR A 109 10.99 -3.76 -5.20
N ILE A 110 11.18 -3.13 -6.34
CA ILE A 110 10.87 -3.71 -7.64
C ILE A 110 12.12 -4.43 -8.13
N THR A 111 12.01 -5.73 -8.31
CA THR A 111 13.13 -6.59 -8.72
C THR A 111 13.07 -6.91 -10.20
N GLY A 112 14.21 -7.33 -10.75
CA GLY A 112 14.30 -7.72 -12.15
C GLY A 112 13.52 -8.99 -12.44
N GLU A 113 13.06 -9.11 -13.69
CA GLU A 113 12.38 -10.31 -14.15
C GLU A 113 13.36 -11.47 -14.17
N SER A 114 12.95 -12.60 -13.62
CA SER A 114 13.74 -13.84 -13.66
C SER A 114 13.68 -14.43 -15.05
N LYS A 115 14.79 -14.97 -15.50
CA LYS A 115 14.86 -15.62 -16.80
C LYS A 115 15.30 -17.06 -16.66
#